data_ddedf86df413b0c4dc7a898b1e2fc341
#
_entry.id   ddedf86df413b0c4dc7a898b1e2fc341
#
_cell.length_a   1.000
_cell.length_b   1.000
_cell.length_c   1.000
_cell.angle_alpha   90.00
_cell.angle_beta   90.00
_cell.angle_gamma   90.00
#
_symmetry.space_group_name_H-M   'P 1'
#
loop_
_entity.id
_entity.type
_entity.pdbx_description
1 polymer ?
#
loop_
_entity_poly.entity_id
_entity_poly.type
_entity_poly.pdbx_seq_one_letter_code
_entity_poly.pdbx_strand_id
1 'polypeptide(L)'
;PVFHSDGKQRRDYIYVDDLIDLAIKVQCNEGFDCVNVSSNTNYSVNEMYDIVRKIMGKTINAEYADTSHYWVKYPQLYSGAYPIRDEILNHEVNKYSLCDNSLAKEKYGWTPRIGIEEGLKNVINYEVQLLAGKHSLYGS
;
A
#
# COMPACT_ATOMS: atom_id res chain seq x y z
N PRO A 1 -15.33 -1.78 -7.01
CA PRO A 1 -14.82 -2.40 -5.79
C PRO A 1 -15.63 -1.95 -4.58
N VAL A 2 -15.58 -2.75 -3.50
CA VAL A 2 -16.20 -2.41 -2.21
C VAL A 2 -15.09 -2.10 -1.21
N PHE A 3 -15.13 -0.92 -0.60
CA PHE A 3 -14.26 -0.54 0.50
C PHE A 3 -15.00 -0.73 1.84
N HIS A 4 -14.39 -1.48 2.75
CA HIS A 4 -14.95 -1.74 4.08
C HIS A 4 -14.56 -0.63 5.09
N SER A 5 -14.72 0.61 4.67
CA SER A 5 -14.51 1.86 5.43
C SER A 5 -15.01 3.03 4.58
N ASP A 6 -14.84 4.27 5.05
CA ASP A 6 -15.10 5.47 4.24
C ASP A 6 -13.95 5.82 3.25
N GLY A 7 -12.89 5.01 3.24
CA GLY A 7 -11.73 5.17 2.37
C GLY A 7 -10.82 6.34 2.70
N LYS A 8 -11.00 6.98 3.87
CA LYS A 8 -10.20 8.16 4.27
C LYS A 8 -8.92 7.82 5.01
N GLN A 9 -8.72 6.55 5.46
CA GLN A 9 -7.45 6.15 6.07
C GLN A 9 -6.30 6.45 5.13
N ARG A 10 -5.21 6.95 5.70
CA ARG A 10 -4.04 7.38 4.92
C ARG A 10 -2.82 6.55 5.27
N ARG A 11 -2.05 6.20 4.24
CA ARG A 11 -0.78 5.47 4.37
C ARG A 11 0.30 6.14 3.53
N ASP A 12 1.52 6.04 4.01
CA ASP A 12 2.72 6.32 3.24
C ASP A 12 3.03 5.08 2.38
N TYR A 13 3.01 5.28 1.08
CA TYR A 13 3.30 4.22 0.10
C TYR A 13 4.66 4.47 -0.51
N ILE A 14 5.51 3.46 -0.51
CA ILE A 14 6.84 3.48 -1.13
C ILE A 14 6.89 2.47 -2.28
N TYR A 15 7.52 2.83 -3.37
CA TYR A 15 7.74 1.88 -4.47
C TYR A 15 8.89 0.93 -4.13
N VAL A 16 8.74 -0.34 -4.53
CA VAL A 16 9.66 -1.40 -4.11
C VAL A 16 11.10 -1.15 -4.55
N ASP A 17 11.33 -0.56 -5.72
CA ASP A 17 12.69 -0.28 -6.21
C ASP A 17 13.39 0.80 -5.36
N ASP A 18 12.65 1.77 -4.83
CA ASP A 18 13.21 2.74 -3.89
C ASP A 18 13.59 2.10 -2.55
N LEU A 19 12.78 1.14 -2.06
CA LEU A 19 13.13 0.32 -0.89
C LEU A 19 14.42 -0.47 -1.14
N ILE A 20 14.53 -1.14 -2.29
CA ILE A 20 15.71 -1.92 -2.66
C ILE A 20 16.95 -1.03 -2.78
N ASP A 21 16.82 0.16 -3.39
CA ASP A 21 17.93 1.11 -3.50
C ASP A 21 18.49 1.51 -2.12
N LEU A 22 17.61 1.78 -1.14
CA LEU A 22 18.07 2.03 0.23
C LEU A 22 18.73 0.80 0.85
N ALA A 23 18.15 -0.38 0.69
CA ALA A 23 18.71 -1.61 1.25
C ALA A 23 20.13 -1.88 0.73
N ILE A 24 20.39 -1.63 -0.57
CA ILE A 24 21.73 -1.74 -1.17
C ILE A 24 22.68 -0.70 -0.58
N LYS A 25 22.24 0.54 -0.36
CA LYS A 25 23.08 1.59 0.22
C LYS A 25 23.47 1.31 1.67
N VAL A 26 22.56 0.74 2.45
CA VAL A 26 22.79 0.43 3.87
C VAL A 26 23.73 -0.74 4.08
N GLN A 27 23.75 -1.74 3.19
CA GLN A 27 24.58 -2.96 3.35
C GLN A 27 26.08 -2.71 3.45
N CYS A 28 26.56 -1.54 2.97
CA CYS A 28 27.96 -1.18 2.98
C CYS A 28 28.43 -0.52 4.29
N ASN A 29 27.54 -0.34 5.27
CA ASN A 29 27.86 0.31 6.54
C ASN A 29 28.07 -0.73 7.64
N GLU A 30 29.07 -0.47 8.49
CA GLU A 30 29.31 -1.28 9.69
C GLU A 30 28.39 -0.80 10.84
N GLY A 31 27.96 -1.74 11.69
CA GLY A 31 27.16 -1.45 12.87
C GLY A 31 25.66 -1.68 12.63
N PHE A 32 24.85 -1.10 13.51
CA PHE A 32 23.40 -1.19 13.50
C PHE A 32 22.78 0.19 13.33
N ASP A 33 21.90 0.30 12.36
CA ASP A 33 21.10 1.50 12.11
C ASP A 33 19.62 1.14 11.93
N CYS A 34 18.75 2.06 12.34
CA CYS A 34 17.32 1.96 12.11
C CYS A 34 16.84 3.25 11.44
N VAL A 35 16.40 3.14 10.20
CA VAL A 35 15.92 4.28 9.40
C VAL A 35 14.55 3.98 8.80
N ASN A 36 13.74 5.01 8.65
CA ASN A 36 12.47 4.88 7.97
C ASN A 36 12.65 4.86 6.45
N VAL A 37 11.98 3.90 5.80
CA VAL A 37 11.83 3.85 4.36
C VAL A 37 10.45 4.41 4.03
N SER A 38 10.41 5.61 3.48
CA SER A 38 9.17 6.39 3.37
C SER A 38 9.22 7.29 2.14
N SER A 39 8.06 7.50 1.51
CA SER A 39 7.92 8.51 0.47
C SER A 39 7.79 9.93 1.03
N ASN A 40 7.64 10.06 2.36
CA ASN A 40 7.32 11.31 3.05
C ASN A 40 6.02 11.98 2.54
N THR A 41 5.14 11.17 1.95
CA THR A 41 3.83 11.60 1.45
C THR A 41 2.83 10.48 1.67
N ASN A 42 1.63 10.81 2.11
CA ASN A 42 0.59 9.80 2.27
C ASN A 42 -0.63 10.05 1.40
N TYR A 43 -1.30 8.97 1.08
CA TYR A 43 -2.52 8.97 0.27
C TYR A 43 -3.62 8.19 0.98
N SER A 44 -4.85 8.65 0.83
CA SER A 44 -6.02 7.89 1.25
C SER A 44 -6.33 6.78 0.26
N VAL A 45 -7.12 5.80 0.68
CA VAL A 45 -7.60 4.73 -0.21
C VAL A 45 -8.40 5.33 -1.38
N ASN A 46 -9.22 6.37 -1.11
CA ASN A 46 -9.96 7.06 -2.15
C ASN A 46 -9.06 7.72 -3.18
N GLU A 47 -8.04 8.48 -2.74
CA GLU A 47 -7.06 9.10 -3.65
C GLU A 47 -6.30 8.06 -4.47
N MET A 48 -5.88 6.95 -3.85
CA MET A 48 -5.22 5.84 -4.55
C MET A 48 -6.14 5.24 -5.63
N TYR A 49 -7.40 5.03 -5.30
CA TYR A 49 -8.38 4.51 -6.25
C TYR A 49 -8.64 5.48 -7.41
N ASP A 50 -8.73 6.78 -7.13
CA ASP A 50 -8.91 7.79 -8.17
C ASP A 50 -7.72 7.85 -9.14
N ILE A 51 -6.49 7.71 -8.63
CA ILE A 51 -5.29 7.61 -9.47
C ILE A 51 -5.36 6.36 -10.37
N VAL A 52 -5.70 5.20 -9.81
CA VAL A 52 -5.85 3.94 -10.57
C VAL A 52 -6.92 4.09 -11.65
N ARG A 53 -8.09 4.64 -11.33
CA ARG A 53 -9.17 4.88 -12.29
C ARG A 53 -8.70 5.76 -13.47
N LYS A 54 -8.00 6.83 -13.13
CA LYS A 54 -7.44 7.77 -14.13
C LYS A 54 -6.44 7.08 -15.06
N ILE A 55 -5.50 6.29 -14.51
CA ILE A 55 -4.51 5.55 -15.30
C ILE A 55 -5.20 4.55 -16.22
N MET A 56 -6.21 3.84 -15.73
CA MET A 56 -6.94 2.83 -16.50
C MET A 56 -8.01 3.41 -17.46
N GLY A 57 -8.27 4.70 -17.42
CA GLY A 57 -9.35 5.32 -18.20
C GLY A 57 -10.74 4.78 -17.84
N LYS A 58 -10.98 4.42 -16.56
CA LYS A 58 -12.24 3.84 -16.08
C LYS A 58 -13.01 4.81 -15.18
N THR A 59 -14.34 4.71 -15.25
CA THR A 59 -15.27 5.55 -14.46
C THR A 59 -16.04 4.76 -13.41
N ILE A 60 -15.56 3.56 -13.06
CA ILE A 60 -16.19 2.69 -12.05
C ILE A 60 -16.09 3.38 -10.69
N ASN A 61 -17.24 3.55 -10.02
CA ASN A 61 -17.28 4.10 -8.66
C ASN A 61 -17.01 3.01 -7.63
N ALA A 62 -16.38 3.39 -6.51
CA ALA A 62 -16.28 2.53 -5.36
C ALA A 62 -17.63 2.50 -4.61
N GLU A 63 -17.93 1.35 -4.04
CA GLU A 63 -18.99 1.16 -3.05
C GLU A 63 -18.35 1.15 -1.65
N TYR A 64 -19.10 1.57 -0.65
CA TYR A 64 -18.61 1.63 0.73
C TYR A 64 -19.49 0.76 1.62
N ALA A 65 -18.87 -0.03 2.47
CA ALA A 65 -19.52 -0.91 3.42
C ALA A 65 -18.97 -0.70 4.83
N ASP A 66 -19.70 -1.12 5.82
CA ASP A 66 -19.24 -1.13 7.19
C ASP A 66 -18.01 -2.02 7.38
N THR A 67 -17.08 -1.61 8.22
CA THR A 67 -15.83 -2.32 8.49
C THR A 67 -16.05 -3.73 9.02
N SER A 68 -17.05 -3.93 9.88
CA SER A 68 -17.37 -5.22 10.47
C SER A 68 -17.92 -6.21 9.44
N HIS A 69 -18.55 -5.71 8.38
CA HIS A 69 -19.25 -6.53 7.37
C HIS A 69 -18.36 -7.61 6.74
N TYR A 70 -17.09 -7.34 6.52
CA TYR A 70 -16.16 -8.33 5.97
C TYR A 70 -15.82 -9.41 7.01
N TRP A 71 -15.57 -9.00 8.25
CA TRP A 71 -15.00 -9.85 9.29
C TRP A 71 -16.04 -10.77 9.94
N VAL A 72 -17.34 -10.42 9.91
CA VAL A 72 -18.41 -11.29 10.42
C VAL A 72 -18.47 -12.64 9.73
N LYS A 73 -17.87 -12.77 8.56
CA LYS A 73 -17.75 -14.07 7.83
C LYS A 73 -16.73 -15.02 8.47
N TYR A 74 -15.93 -14.53 9.40
CA TYR A 74 -14.83 -15.28 10.03
C TYR A 74 -14.97 -15.25 11.56
N PRO A 75 -16.04 -15.82 12.14
CA PRO A 75 -16.31 -15.73 13.57
C PRO A 75 -15.19 -16.31 14.44
N GLN A 76 -14.39 -17.24 13.90
CA GLN A 76 -13.22 -17.79 14.60
C GLN A 76 -12.15 -16.75 14.93
N LEU A 77 -12.11 -15.63 14.20
CA LEU A 77 -11.16 -14.54 14.47
C LEU A 77 -11.53 -13.69 15.68
N TYR A 78 -12.79 -13.78 16.15
CA TYR A 78 -13.27 -13.07 17.35
C TYR A 78 -13.11 -13.88 18.63
N SER A 79 -12.48 -15.07 18.55
CA SER A 79 -12.21 -15.96 19.69
C SER A 79 -10.74 -16.35 19.73
N GLY A 80 -10.30 -16.93 20.85
CA GLY A 80 -8.92 -17.37 21.03
C GLY A 80 -8.07 -16.37 21.83
N ALA A 81 -6.76 -16.59 21.84
CA ALA A 81 -5.80 -15.81 22.64
C ALA A 81 -5.64 -14.35 22.14
N TYR A 82 -5.86 -14.09 20.86
CA TYR A 82 -5.71 -12.77 20.23
C TYR A 82 -6.93 -12.44 19.35
N PRO A 83 -8.11 -12.20 19.97
CA PRO A 83 -9.33 -11.96 19.22
C PRO A 83 -9.29 -10.60 18.50
N ILE A 84 -9.88 -10.54 17.32
CA ILE A 84 -10.20 -9.26 16.68
C ILE A 84 -11.23 -8.54 17.55
N ARG A 85 -11.02 -7.25 17.78
CA ARG A 85 -11.92 -6.36 18.51
C ARG A 85 -12.33 -5.21 17.62
N ASP A 86 -13.55 -4.75 17.77
CA ASP A 86 -14.08 -3.64 16.98
C ASP A 86 -13.25 -2.36 17.15
N GLU A 87 -12.67 -2.14 18.34
CA GLU A 87 -11.80 -0.98 18.58
C GLU A 87 -10.53 -1.06 17.70
N ILE A 88 -9.95 -2.26 17.52
CA ILE A 88 -8.77 -2.46 16.66
C ILE A 88 -9.14 -2.21 15.20
N LEU A 89 -10.27 -2.73 14.75
CA LEU A 89 -10.76 -2.50 13.40
C LEU A 89 -11.00 -1.02 13.14
N ASN A 90 -11.70 -0.34 14.05
CA ASN A 90 -11.97 1.09 13.96
C ASN A 90 -10.68 1.93 13.96
N HIS A 91 -9.69 1.54 14.76
CA HIS A 91 -8.39 2.19 14.77
C HIS A 91 -7.67 2.03 13.43
N GLU A 92 -7.67 0.84 12.85
CA GLU A 92 -6.99 0.59 11.56
C GLU A 92 -7.67 1.30 10.39
N VAL A 93 -9.00 1.36 10.33
CA VAL A 93 -9.73 2.05 9.25
C VAL A 93 -9.67 3.57 9.34
N ASN A 94 -9.30 4.11 10.49
CA ASN A 94 -9.10 5.56 10.70
C ASN A 94 -7.62 5.94 10.78
N LYS A 95 -6.71 5.00 10.56
CA LYS A 95 -5.28 5.21 10.73
C LYS A 95 -4.72 6.22 9.74
N TYR A 96 -3.93 7.12 10.28
CA TYR A 96 -3.09 8.04 9.54
C TYR A 96 -1.63 7.68 9.79
N SER A 97 -0.88 7.32 8.74
CA SER A 97 0.54 7.06 8.86
C SER A 97 1.33 7.87 7.84
N LEU A 98 2.38 8.49 8.34
CA LEU A 98 3.37 9.22 7.57
C LEU A 98 4.70 9.05 8.31
N CYS A 99 5.74 8.64 7.61
CA CYS A 99 7.06 8.52 8.20
C CYS A 99 7.97 9.64 7.71
N ASP A 100 8.90 10.06 8.57
CA ASP A 100 9.98 10.97 8.23
C ASP A 100 11.19 10.17 7.76
N ASN A 101 11.67 10.46 6.55
CA ASN A 101 12.83 9.82 5.92
C ASN A 101 14.11 10.68 6.02
N SER A 102 14.11 11.75 6.79
CA SER A 102 15.24 12.69 6.91
C SER A 102 16.53 11.98 7.29
N LEU A 103 16.48 11.00 8.21
CA LEU A 103 17.67 10.25 8.63
C LEU A 103 18.24 9.38 7.51
N ALA A 104 17.40 8.78 6.67
CA ALA A 104 17.85 8.01 5.50
C ALA A 104 18.53 8.92 4.48
N LYS A 105 18.02 10.14 4.29
CA LYS A 105 18.63 11.16 3.44
C LYS A 105 19.97 11.63 4.00
N GLU A 106 20.03 11.94 5.28
CA GLU A 106 21.25 12.46 5.93
C GLU A 106 22.38 11.41 5.92
N LYS A 107 22.10 10.17 6.35
CA LYS A 107 23.12 9.13 6.52
C LYS A 107 23.53 8.45 5.21
N TYR A 108 22.59 8.24 4.30
CA TYR A 108 22.80 7.41 3.10
C TYR A 108 22.64 8.16 1.78
N GLY A 109 22.36 9.48 1.84
CA GLY A 109 22.05 10.28 0.65
C GLY A 109 20.85 9.74 -0.14
N TRP A 110 19.93 9.01 0.54
CA TRP A 110 18.81 8.37 -0.09
C TRP A 110 17.55 9.23 -0.03
N THR A 111 16.86 9.29 -1.14
CA THR A 111 15.50 9.82 -1.25
C THR A 111 14.70 8.97 -2.23
N PRO A 112 13.39 8.77 -2.01
CA PRO A 112 12.55 8.07 -2.98
C PRO A 112 12.53 8.84 -4.30
N ARG A 113 12.51 8.11 -5.41
CA ARG A 113 12.55 8.69 -6.76
C ARG A 113 11.26 8.45 -7.53
N ILE A 114 10.52 7.38 -7.19
CA ILE A 114 9.34 6.94 -7.90
C ILE A 114 8.10 7.43 -7.16
N GLY A 115 7.41 8.41 -7.76
CA GLY A 115 6.16 8.94 -7.23
C GLY A 115 5.00 7.96 -7.37
N ILE A 116 3.90 8.23 -6.64
CA ILE A 116 2.75 7.31 -6.56
C ILE A 116 2.11 7.04 -7.93
N GLU A 117 1.95 8.04 -8.80
CA GLU A 117 1.35 7.85 -10.13
C GLU A 117 2.21 6.95 -11.02
N GLU A 118 3.52 7.15 -11.01
CA GLU A 118 4.48 6.33 -11.76
C GLU A 118 4.52 4.90 -11.21
N GLY A 119 4.63 4.74 -9.90
CA GLY A 119 4.62 3.43 -9.26
C GLY A 119 3.36 2.63 -9.56
N LEU A 120 2.18 3.25 -9.45
CA LEU A 120 0.91 2.62 -9.80
C LEU A 120 0.81 2.25 -11.29
N LYS A 121 1.31 3.11 -12.17
CA LYS A 121 1.35 2.81 -13.61
C LYS A 121 2.22 1.58 -13.91
N ASN A 122 3.37 1.47 -13.26
CA ASN A 122 4.27 0.32 -13.39
C ASN A 122 3.60 -0.97 -12.91
N VAL A 123 2.94 -0.94 -11.74
CA VAL A 123 2.19 -2.08 -11.20
C VAL A 123 1.05 -2.49 -12.12
N ILE A 124 0.24 -1.54 -12.59
CA ILE A 124 -0.87 -1.82 -13.50
C ILE A 124 -0.37 -2.46 -14.81
N ASN A 125 0.69 -1.92 -15.40
CA ASN A 125 1.28 -2.48 -16.62
C ASN A 125 1.77 -3.91 -16.41
N TYR A 126 2.43 -4.18 -15.29
CA TYR A 126 2.88 -5.52 -14.92
C TYR A 126 1.71 -6.50 -14.79
N GLU A 127 0.66 -6.13 -14.06
CA GLU A 127 -0.53 -6.97 -13.86
C GLU A 127 -1.26 -7.26 -15.18
N VAL A 128 -1.40 -6.25 -16.05
CA VAL A 128 -2.01 -6.42 -17.37
C VAL A 128 -1.22 -7.41 -18.22
N GLN A 129 0.11 -7.33 -18.24
CA GLN A 129 0.97 -8.27 -18.95
C GLN A 129 0.85 -9.70 -18.36
N LEU A 130 0.83 -9.82 -17.03
CA LEU A 130 0.69 -11.11 -16.36
C LEU A 130 -0.65 -11.78 -16.70
N LEU A 131 -1.74 -11.02 -16.72
CA LEU A 131 -3.07 -11.53 -17.10
C LEU A 131 -3.11 -11.93 -18.56
N ALA A 132 -2.54 -11.15 -19.47
CA ALA A 132 -2.44 -11.48 -20.90
C ALA A 132 -1.63 -12.78 -21.13
N GLY A 133 -0.52 -12.96 -20.42
CA GLY A 133 0.28 -14.20 -20.47
C GLY A 133 -0.47 -15.43 -19.95
N LYS A 134 -1.29 -15.29 -18.91
CA LYS A 134 -2.13 -16.39 -18.40
C LYS A 134 -3.21 -16.81 -19.40
N HIS A 135 -3.81 -15.88 -20.12
CA HIS A 135 -4.77 -16.20 -21.19
C HIS A 135 -4.13 -16.96 -22.37
N SER A 136 -2.85 -16.71 -22.63
CA SER A 136 -2.09 -17.44 -23.67
C SER A 136 -1.76 -18.88 -23.29
N LEU A 137 -1.71 -19.21 -22.00
CA LEU A 137 -1.38 -20.57 -21.50
C LEU A 137 -2.61 -21.48 -21.36
N TYR A 138 -3.83 -20.94 -21.40
CA TYR A 138 -5.07 -21.70 -21.26
C TYR A 138 -5.95 -21.70 -22.54
N GLY A 139 -5.43 -21.15 -23.64
CA GLY A 139 -6.10 -21.04 -24.92
C GLY A 139 -5.46 -21.93 -25.98
N SER A 140 -5.56 -23.24 -25.80
CA SER A 140 -5.37 -24.23 -26.87
C SER A 140 -6.23 -25.46 -26.59
#